data_798aba17b8fd7f82676d8ec485b1075c
#
_entry.id   798aba17b8fd7f82676d8ec485b1075c
#
_cell.length_a   1.000
_cell.length_b   1.000
_cell.length_c   1.000
_cell.angle_alpha   90.00
_cell.angle_beta   90.00
_cell.angle_gamma   90.00
#
_symmetry.space_group_name_H-M   'P 1'
#
loop_
_entity.id
_entity.type
_entity.pdbx_description
1 polymer ?
#
loop_
_entity_poly.entity_id
_entity_poly.type
_entity_poly.pdbx_seq_one_letter_code
_entity_poly.pdbx_strand_id
1 'polypeptide(L)'
;MQQRPAIAVVAPNVLMGVGLKAILEKIIPMADVELFGDFEAFAEAAPERFFHFFVAAQLFVTHSSYFRPLRHKTILLCNGQPQPAYADMHRIDVCTSEETVVRDILRMHRGAHHHEHDIGSAAYPAGVQLTGRETEVLALVARGYMNKEIADRLQIGLTTVISHRRNIMQKLGVQSVAALVICAVSMGYVDESCLLYTSPSP
;
A
#
# COMPACT_ATOMS: atom_id res chain seq x y z
N MET A 1 -7.03 3.05 21.62
CA MET A 1 -6.65 1.94 20.72
C MET A 1 -6.69 2.51 19.31
N GLN A 2 -5.55 2.65 18.65
CA GLN A 2 -5.50 3.13 17.26
C GLN A 2 -6.04 2.02 16.34
N GLN A 3 -7.13 2.33 15.66
CA GLN A 3 -7.75 1.43 14.69
C GLN A 3 -6.83 1.33 13.48
N ARG A 4 -6.40 0.12 13.13
CA ARG A 4 -5.59 -0.12 11.92
C ARG A 4 -6.46 0.14 10.69
N PRO A 5 -5.89 0.68 9.60
CA PRO A 5 -6.65 0.84 8.37
C PRO A 5 -7.10 -0.53 7.86
N ALA A 6 -8.39 -0.69 7.62
CA ALA A 6 -8.97 -1.95 7.13
C ALA A 6 -9.12 -1.91 5.60
N ILE A 7 -8.76 -3.01 4.94
CA ILE A 7 -8.90 -3.20 3.50
C ILE A 7 -9.81 -4.42 3.27
N ALA A 8 -10.80 -4.28 2.39
CA ALA A 8 -11.65 -5.38 1.98
C ALA A 8 -11.18 -5.97 0.65
N VAL A 9 -11.13 -7.29 0.57
CA VAL A 9 -10.98 -8.04 -0.68
C VAL A 9 -12.26 -8.83 -0.90
N VAL A 10 -13.02 -8.47 -1.93
CA VAL A 10 -14.35 -9.05 -2.23
C VAL A 10 -14.23 -9.86 -3.52
N ALA A 11 -14.01 -11.17 -3.38
CA ALA A 11 -13.73 -12.04 -4.50
C ALA A 11 -14.29 -13.46 -4.28
N PRO A 12 -15.15 -13.96 -5.19
CA PRO A 12 -15.66 -15.33 -5.12
C PRO A 12 -14.57 -16.39 -5.34
N ASN A 13 -13.51 -16.02 -6.03
CA ASN A 13 -12.37 -16.91 -6.23
C ASN A 13 -11.46 -16.87 -4.99
N VAL A 14 -11.47 -17.95 -4.22
CA VAL A 14 -10.70 -18.10 -2.97
C VAL A 14 -9.19 -17.91 -3.20
N LEU A 15 -8.64 -18.47 -4.28
CA LEU A 15 -7.19 -18.36 -4.56
C LEU A 15 -6.80 -16.91 -4.88
N MET A 16 -7.63 -16.20 -5.64
CA MET A 16 -7.44 -14.76 -5.90
C MET A 16 -7.48 -13.97 -4.60
N GLY A 17 -8.48 -14.22 -3.75
CA GLY A 17 -8.64 -13.53 -2.47
C GLY A 17 -7.45 -13.77 -1.53
N VAL A 18 -7.08 -15.02 -1.32
CA VAL A 18 -5.96 -15.41 -0.44
C VAL A 18 -4.62 -14.90 -0.98
N GLY A 19 -4.39 -15.02 -2.29
CA GLY A 19 -3.16 -14.53 -2.93
C GLY A 19 -3.01 -13.02 -2.79
N LEU A 20 -4.08 -12.27 -3.09
CA LEU A 20 -4.05 -10.81 -2.96
C LEU A 20 -3.91 -10.37 -1.51
N LYS A 21 -4.59 -11.05 -0.57
CA LYS A 21 -4.41 -10.79 0.87
C LYS A 21 -2.95 -10.94 1.28
N ALA A 22 -2.29 -12.05 0.90
CA ALA A 22 -0.89 -12.28 1.21
C ALA A 22 0.03 -11.19 0.64
N ILE A 23 -0.24 -10.72 -0.58
CA ILE A 23 0.49 -9.60 -1.20
C ILE A 23 0.25 -8.31 -0.41
N LEU A 24 -1.00 -7.96 -0.12
CA LEU A 24 -1.36 -6.74 0.61
C LEU A 24 -0.75 -6.70 2.01
N GLU A 25 -0.82 -7.80 2.78
CA GLU A 25 -0.21 -7.90 4.11
C GLU A 25 1.32 -7.77 4.08
N LYS A 26 1.94 -8.21 2.98
CA LYS A 26 3.39 -8.08 2.77
C LYS A 26 3.81 -6.64 2.47
N ILE A 27 3.01 -5.90 1.67
CA ILE A 27 3.32 -4.52 1.24
C ILE A 27 2.75 -3.45 2.16
N ILE A 28 1.64 -3.76 2.88
CA ILE A 28 0.99 -2.85 3.83
C ILE A 28 0.81 -3.57 5.18
N PRO A 29 1.89 -3.85 5.92
CA PRO A 29 1.82 -4.68 7.13
C PRO A 29 1.03 -4.03 8.28
N MET A 30 0.62 -2.78 8.13
CA MET A 30 -0.18 -2.04 9.10
C MET A 30 -1.68 -2.12 8.81
N ALA A 31 -2.09 -2.65 7.65
CA ALA A 31 -3.50 -2.79 7.28
C ALA A 31 -4.04 -4.15 7.73
N ASP A 32 -5.28 -4.14 8.21
CA ASP A 32 -6.04 -5.37 8.43
C ASP A 32 -6.77 -5.71 7.12
N VAL A 33 -6.44 -6.87 6.53
CA VAL A 33 -7.04 -7.31 5.25
C VAL A 33 -8.08 -8.38 5.50
N GLU A 34 -9.33 -8.06 5.18
CA GLU A 34 -10.47 -8.96 5.32
C GLU A 34 -10.95 -9.49 3.96
N LEU A 35 -11.29 -10.78 3.92
CA LEU A 35 -11.76 -11.47 2.72
C LEU A 35 -13.26 -11.71 2.79
N PHE A 36 -13.94 -11.42 1.69
CA PHE A 36 -15.37 -11.67 1.49
C PHE A 36 -15.57 -12.45 0.19
N GLY A 37 -16.32 -13.54 0.27
CA GLY A 37 -16.62 -14.41 -0.88
C GLY A 37 -17.71 -13.84 -1.79
N ASP A 38 -18.56 -12.98 -1.25
CA ASP A 38 -19.70 -12.38 -1.93
C ASP A 38 -19.97 -10.95 -1.46
N PHE A 39 -20.91 -10.29 -2.11
CA PHE A 39 -21.27 -8.92 -1.81
C PHE A 39 -22.08 -8.79 -0.51
N GLU A 40 -22.90 -9.77 -0.19
CA GLU A 40 -23.80 -9.78 0.98
C GLU A 40 -22.95 -9.77 2.27
N ALA A 41 -21.99 -10.68 2.37
CA ALA A 41 -21.06 -10.74 3.51
C ALA A 41 -20.25 -9.45 3.67
N PHE A 42 -19.82 -8.86 2.55
CA PHE A 42 -19.13 -7.56 2.56
C PHE A 42 -20.04 -6.43 3.03
N ALA A 43 -21.31 -6.39 2.56
CA ALA A 43 -22.26 -5.34 2.91
C ALA A 43 -22.65 -5.38 4.40
N GLU A 44 -22.69 -6.57 5.00
CA GLU A 44 -22.96 -6.74 6.43
C GLU A 44 -21.78 -6.35 7.33
N ALA A 45 -20.58 -6.29 6.80
CA ALA A 45 -19.34 -6.03 7.55
C ALA A 45 -19.05 -4.53 7.83
N ALA A 46 -20.05 -3.64 7.76
CA ALA A 46 -19.90 -2.19 7.90
C ALA A 46 -18.84 -1.63 6.92
N PRO A 47 -19.16 -1.56 5.61
CA PRO A 47 -18.18 -1.22 4.55
C PRO A 47 -17.52 0.16 4.69
N GLU A 48 -18.15 1.08 5.43
CA GLU A 48 -17.62 2.42 5.71
C GLU A 48 -16.29 2.40 6.49
N ARG A 49 -15.99 1.34 7.23
CA ARG A 49 -14.75 1.18 8.00
C ARG A 49 -13.55 0.84 7.12
N PHE A 50 -13.78 0.34 5.90
CA PHE A 50 -12.72 -0.01 4.97
C PHE A 50 -12.24 1.22 4.21
N PHE A 51 -10.94 1.33 4.11
CA PHE A 51 -10.28 2.39 3.39
C PHE A 51 -10.30 2.14 1.87
N HIS A 52 -10.06 0.91 1.46
CA HIS A 52 -10.14 0.45 0.07
C HIS A 52 -10.87 -0.89 -0.06
N PHE A 53 -11.49 -1.07 -1.22
CA PHE A 53 -12.17 -2.30 -1.64
C PHE A 53 -11.49 -2.84 -2.89
N PHE A 54 -10.90 -4.01 -2.81
CA PHE A 54 -10.44 -4.78 -3.97
C PHE A 54 -11.55 -5.72 -4.39
N VAL A 55 -12.22 -5.43 -5.49
CA VAL A 55 -13.47 -6.10 -5.90
C VAL A 55 -13.27 -6.85 -7.20
N ALA A 56 -13.62 -8.14 -7.24
CA ALA A 56 -13.62 -8.90 -8.48
C ALA A 56 -14.57 -8.26 -9.51
N ALA A 57 -14.10 -8.08 -10.75
CA ALA A 57 -14.85 -7.39 -11.80
C ALA A 57 -16.25 -7.94 -12.01
N GLN A 58 -16.45 -9.25 -11.85
CA GLN A 58 -17.77 -9.88 -11.95
C GLN A 58 -18.75 -9.40 -10.87
N LEU A 59 -18.29 -9.20 -9.63
CA LEU A 59 -19.13 -8.64 -8.54
C LEU A 59 -19.41 -7.15 -8.77
N PHE A 60 -18.45 -6.41 -9.32
CA PHE A 60 -18.70 -5.03 -9.70
C PHE A 60 -19.79 -4.90 -10.75
N VAL A 61 -19.85 -5.79 -11.75
CA VAL A 61 -20.90 -5.74 -12.78
C VAL A 61 -22.28 -5.89 -12.17
N THR A 62 -22.46 -6.84 -11.26
CA THR A 62 -23.74 -7.09 -10.58
C THR A 62 -24.11 -5.99 -9.57
N HIS A 63 -23.14 -5.38 -8.91
CA HIS A 63 -23.35 -4.39 -7.85
C HIS A 63 -22.78 -3.00 -8.20
N SER A 64 -22.78 -2.65 -9.48
CA SER A 64 -22.17 -1.40 -9.97
C SER A 64 -22.81 -0.14 -9.37
N SER A 65 -24.11 -0.15 -9.06
CA SER A 65 -24.81 0.95 -8.40
C SER A 65 -24.26 1.27 -7.00
N TYR A 66 -23.74 0.25 -6.31
CA TYR A 66 -23.10 0.42 -5.01
C TYR A 66 -21.66 0.93 -5.14
N PHE A 67 -20.85 0.32 -6.02
CA PHE A 67 -19.42 0.62 -6.09
C PHE A 67 -19.08 1.88 -6.89
N ARG A 68 -19.87 2.30 -7.90
CA ARG A 68 -19.59 3.50 -8.70
C ARG A 68 -19.53 4.80 -7.91
N PRO A 69 -20.43 5.08 -6.96
CA PRO A 69 -20.30 6.26 -6.09
C PRO A 69 -19.02 6.22 -5.22
N LEU A 70 -18.52 5.02 -4.93
CA LEU A 70 -17.32 4.77 -4.11
C LEU A 70 -16.08 4.47 -4.96
N ARG A 71 -16.05 4.94 -6.24
CA ARG A 71 -14.95 4.64 -7.19
C ARG A 71 -13.56 5.03 -6.67
N HIS A 72 -13.46 6.06 -5.82
CA HIS A 72 -12.20 6.49 -5.21
C HIS A 72 -11.63 5.48 -4.19
N LYS A 73 -12.47 4.61 -3.65
CA LYS A 73 -12.08 3.52 -2.73
C LYS A 73 -12.07 2.15 -3.42
N THR A 74 -12.66 2.02 -4.61
CA THR A 74 -12.89 0.75 -5.29
C THR A 74 -11.82 0.49 -6.33
N ILE A 75 -11.16 -0.65 -6.22
CA ILE A 75 -10.13 -1.14 -7.12
C ILE A 75 -10.63 -2.46 -7.71
N LEU A 76 -10.75 -2.53 -9.03
CA LEU A 76 -11.25 -3.72 -9.71
C LEU A 76 -10.15 -4.73 -9.96
N LEU A 77 -10.42 -5.99 -9.65
CA LEU A 77 -9.59 -7.14 -9.98
C LEU A 77 -10.06 -7.71 -11.32
N CYS A 78 -9.26 -7.52 -12.37
CA CYS A 78 -9.60 -7.89 -13.74
C CYS A 78 -8.75 -9.05 -14.25
N ASN A 79 -9.28 -9.83 -15.21
CA ASN A 79 -8.61 -10.95 -15.85
C ASN A 79 -8.14 -10.55 -17.24
N GLY A 80 -7.10 -9.73 -17.33
CA GLY A 80 -6.33 -9.45 -18.55
C GLY A 80 -6.98 -8.49 -19.57
N GLN A 81 -8.25 -8.55 -19.88
CA GLN A 81 -8.84 -7.71 -20.94
C GLN A 81 -9.45 -6.41 -20.40
N PRO A 82 -9.03 -5.23 -20.90
CA PRO A 82 -9.69 -3.97 -20.56
C PRO A 82 -11.10 -3.96 -21.15
N GLN A 83 -12.09 -3.77 -20.30
CA GLN A 83 -13.50 -3.61 -20.74
C GLN A 83 -13.91 -2.14 -20.63
N PRO A 84 -14.62 -1.61 -21.65
CA PRO A 84 -15.10 -0.21 -21.63
C PRO A 84 -15.98 0.12 -20.43
N ALA A 85 -16.66 -0.89 -19.87
CA ALA A 85 -17.53 -0.74 -18.71
C ALA A 85 -16.82 -0.25 -17.43
N TYR A 86 -15.50 -0.36 -17.37
CA TYR A 86 -14.67 0.00 -16.20
C TYR A 86 -13.65 1.07 -16.49
N ALA A 87 -13.78 1.81 -17.59
CA ALA A 87 -12.78 2.78 -18.03
C ALA A 87 -12.50 3.88 -16.98
N ASP A 88 -13.51 4.18 -16.16
CA ASP A 88 -13.50 5.20 -15.09
C ASP A 88 -13.09 4.66 -13.72
N MET A 89 -12.70 3.39 -13.61
CA MET A 89 -12.36 2.72 -12.36
C MET A 89 -10.86 2.42 -12.28
N HIS A 90 -10.33 2.47 -11.06
CA HIS A 90 -9.02 1.88 -10.77
C HIS A 90 -9.07 0.37 -10.94
N ARG A 91 -8.05 -0.21 -11.57
CA ARG A 91 -8.04 -1.65 -11.87
C ARG A 91 -6.64 -2.24 -11.78
N ILE A 92 -6.61 -3.51 -11.41
CA ILE A 92 -5.42 -4.36 -11.39
C ILE A 92 -5.70 -5.59 -12.22
N ASP A 93 -4.76 -5.94 -13.09
CA ASP A 93 -4.78 -7.23 -13.78
C ASP A 93 -4.20 -8.32 -12.87
N VAL A 94 -5.05 -9.28 -12.50
CA VAL A 94 -4.65 -10.41 -11.63
C VAL A 94 -4.04 -11.57 -12.42
N CYS A 95 -4.03 -11.51 -13.77
CA CYS A 95 -3.42 -12.49 -14.64
C CYS A 95 -2.00 -12.10 -15.09
N THR A 96 -1.26 -11.42 -14.22
CA THR A 96 0.10 -10.95 -14.46
C THR A 96 1.06 -11.40 -13.36
N SER A 97 2.34 -11.00 -13.43
CA SER A 97 3.31 -11.37 -12.39
C SER A 97 3.07 -10.65 -11.05
N GLU A 98 3.53 -11.27 -9.95
CA GLU A 98 3.45 -10.66 -8.60
C GLU A 98 4.06 -9.26 -8.59
N GLU A 99 5.22 -9.07 -9.26
CA GLU A 99 5.90 -7.78 -9.32
C GLU A 99 5.05 -6.70 -10.00
N THR A 100 4.30 -7.08 -11.03
CA THR A 100 3.40 -6.15 -11.74
C THR A 100 2.21 -5.78 -10.85
N VAL A 101 1.59 -6.75 -10.19
CA VAL A 101 0.49 -6.51 -9.24
C VAL A 101 0.95 -5.58 -8.12
N VAL A 102 2.11 -5.85 -7.51
CA VAL A 102 2.70 -5.01 -6.45
C VAL A 102 2.95 -3.58 -6.96
N ARG A 103 3.53 -3.44 -8.15
CA ARG A 103 3.79 -2.14 -8.76
C ARG A 103 2.51 -1.34 -8.99
N ASP A 104 1.47 -1.99 -9.48
CA ASP A 104 0.19 -1.34 -9.77
C ASP A 104 -0.52 -0.91 -8.49
N ILE A 105 -0.48 -1.71 -7.42
CA ILE A 105 -0.99 -1.33 -6.09
C ILE A 105 -0.23 -0.10 -5.57
N LEU A 106 1.09 -0.09 -5.64
CA LEU A 106 1.91 1.02 -5.18
C LEU A 106 1.67 2.31 -5.99
N ARG A 107 1.45 2.20 -7.31
CA ARG A 107 1.11 3.35 -8.17
C ARG A 107 -0.24 3.97 -7.80
N MET A 108 -1.25 3.16 -7.56
CA MET A 108 -2.57 3.66 -7.17
C MET A 108 -2.52 4.39 -5.83
N HIS A 109 -1.72 3.89 -4.92
CA HIS A 109 -1.52 4.53 -3.63
C HIS A 109 -0.91 5.94 -3.76
N ARG A 110 -0.03 6.16 -4.76
CA ARG A 110 0.54 7.48 -5.06
C ARG A 110 -0.43 8.40 -5.78
N GLY A 111 -1.20 7.88 -6.72
CA GLY A 111 -2.19 8.67 -7.49
C GLY A 111 -3.28 9.24 -6.61
N ALA A 112 -3.66 8.57 -5.54
CA ALA A 112 -4.59 9.07 -4.54
C ALA A 112 -4.06 10.33 -3.82
N HIS A 113 -2.74 10.49 -3.69
CA HIS A 113 -2.13 11.66 -3.05
C HIS A 113 -2.00 12.90 -3.96
N HIS A 114 -2.07 12.74 -5.30
CA HIS A 114 -1.98 13.87 -6.23
C HIS A 114 -3.32 14.55 -6.56
N HIS A 115 -4.46 13.92 -6.25
CA HIS A 115 -5.79 14.49 -6.50
C HIS A 115 -6.50 15.05 -5.27
N GLU A 116 -5.91 14.93 -4.07
CA GLU A 116 -6.49 15.45 -2.83
C GLU A 116 -5.65 16.58 -2.24
N HIS A 117 -5.65 17.72 -2.90
CA HIS A 117 -5.35 19.00 -2.23
C HIS A 117 -6.57 19.54 -1.47
N ASP A 118 -7.65 18.73 -1.34
CA ASP A 118 -8.78 19.09 -0.49
C ASP A 118 -9.37 17.81 0.13
N ILE A 119 -9.40 17.76 1.48
CA ILE A 119 -10.01 16.78 2.36
C ILE A 119 -9.17 15.51 2.68
N GLY A 120 -8.39 15.56 3.77
CA GLY A 120 -8.24 14.43 4.68
C GLY A 120 -7.25 13.32 4.31
N SER A 121 -5.96 13.61 4.44
CA SER A 121 -4.89 12.63 4.63
C SER A 121 -5.27 11.52 5.63
N ALA A 122 -5.58 10.30 5.17
CA ALA A 122 -5.66 9.15 6.05
C ALA A 122 -5.41 7.83 5.31
N ALA A 123 -4.14 7.52 5.03
CA ALA A 123 -3.74 6.19 4.59
C ALA A 123 -2.65 5.56 5.48
N TYR A 124 -2.15 6.30 6.43
CA TYR A 124 -1.36 5.81 7.58
C TYR A 124 -2.04 6.31 8.83
N PRO A 125 -1.85 5.68 10.00
CA PRO A 125 -2.52 6.13 11.21
C PRO A 125 -2.32 7.63 11.32
N ALA A 126 -3.42 8.37 11.28
CA ALA A 126 -3.43 9.80 11.48
C ALA A 126 -2.70 10.09 12.79
N GLY A 127 -1.45 10.57 12.71
CA GLY A 127 -0.61 10.80 13.88
C GLY A 127 0.81 10.23 13.82
N VAL A 128 1.18 9.37 12.86
CA VAL A 128 2.59 8.99 12.71
C VAL A 128 3.32 10.09 11.94
N GLN A 129 3.70 11.13 12.65
CA GLN A 129 4.60 12.15 12.11
C GLN A 129 6.05 11.68 12.31
N LEU A 130 6.73 11.38 11.21
CA LEU A 130 8.17 11.30 11.22
C LEU A 130 8.73 12.72 11.36
N THR A 131 9.73 12.88 12.21
CA THR A 131 10.46 14.15 12.26
C THR A 131 11.21 14.37 10.94
N GLY A 132 11.55 15.60 10.59
CA GLY A 132 12.33 15.90 9.38
C GLY A 132 13.60 15.05 9.29
N ARG A 133 14.26 14.78 10.43
CA ARG A 133 15.45 13.95 10.49
C ARG A 133 15.19 12.46 10.25
N GLU A 134 14.06 11.95 10.75
CA GLU A 134 13.63 10.58 10.47
C GLU A 134 13.25 10.41 8.99
N THR A 135 12.63 11.42 8.37
CA THR A 135 12.32 11.43 6.94
C THR A 135 13.58 11.38 6.07
N GLU A 136 14.62 12.18 6.41
CA GLU A 136 15.89 12.16 5.70
C GLU A 136 16.58 10.79 5.82
N VAL A 137 16.61 10.19 7.02
CA VAL A 137 17.16 8.86 7.24
C VAL A 137 16.37 7.81 6.45
N LEU A 138 15.04 7.86 6.48
CA LEU A 138 14.17 6.95 5.75
C LEU A 138 14.41 7.01 4.24
N ALA A 139 14.54 8.21 3.69
CA ALA A 139 14.81 8.42 2.26
C ALA A 139 16.17 7.84 1.84
N LEU A 140 17.20 7.95 2.67
CA LEU A 140 18.52 7.37 2.39
C LEU A 140 18.53 5.85 2.54
N VAL A 141 17.82 5.30 3.54
CA VAL A 141 17.64 3.85 3.68
C VAL A 141 16.95 3.27 2.44
N ALA A 142 15.91 3.92 1.96
CA ALA A 142 15.17 3.47 0.79
C ALA A 142 15.99 3.53 -0.51
N ARG A 143 16.98 4.42 -0.58
CA ARG A 143 17.95 4.49 -1.68
C ARG A 143 19.11 3.48 -1.55
N GLY A 144 19.06 2.60 -0.54
CA GLY A 144 20.04 1.53 -0.35
C GLY A 144 21.31 1.91 0.38
N TYR A 145 21.43 3.13 0.94
CA TYR A 145 22.62 3.54 1.67
C TYR A 145 22.78 2.76 2.98
N MET A 146 24.03 2.34 3.27
CA MET A 146 24.38 1.71 4.53
C MET A 146 24.39 2.73 5.68
N ASN A 147 24.23 2.25 6.91
CA ASN A 147 24.18 3.12 8.10
C ASN A 147 25.38 4.07 8.21
N LYS A 148 26.59 3.62 7.82
CA LYS A 148 27.80 4.42 7.84
C LYS A 148 27.74 5.56 6.82
N GLU A 149 27.29 5.27 5.60
CA GLU A 149 27.13 6.27 4.54
C GLU A 149 26.04 7.30 4.89
N ILE A 150 24.96 6.86 5.56
CA ILE A 150 23.92 7.74 6.07
C ILE A 150 24.50 8.66 7.16
N ALA A 151 25.29 8.13 8.07
CA ALA A 151 25.95 8.88 9.13
C ALA A 151 26.86 9.99 8.55
N ASP A 152 27.67 9.64 7.56
CA ASP A 152 28.57 10.57 6.88
C ASP A 152 27.79 11.64 6.11
N ARG A 153 26.75 11.27 5.34
CA ARG A 153 25.94 12.21 4.55
C ARG A 153 25.14 13.19 5.41
N LEU A 154 24.63 12.70 6.52
CA LEU A 154 23.81 13.52 7.42
C LEU A 154 24.63 14.17 8.54
N GLN A 155 25.96 13.92 8.58
CA GLN A 155 26.90 14.43 9.61
C GLN A 155 26.42 14.12 11.04
N ILE A 156 25.99 12.88 11.28
CA ILE A 156 25.58 12.38 12.59
C ILE A 156 26.30 11.08 12.95
N GLY A 157 26.26 10.73 14.22
CA GLY A 157 26.88 9.48 14.69
C GLY A 157 26.18 8.23 14.11
N LEU A 158 26.95 7.16 13.90
CA LEU A 158 26.43 5.87 13.45
C LEU A 158 25.33 5.34 14.40
N THR A 159 25.54 5.48 15.70
CA THR A 159 24.56 5.10 16.73
C THR A 159 23.28 5.90 16.61
N THR A 160 23.36 7.18 16.21
CA THR A 160 22.21 8.04 15.99
C THR A 160 21.38 7.57 14.79
N VAL A 161 22.04 7.17 13.69
CA VAL A 161 21.35 6.57 12.52
C VAL A 161 20.61 5.30 12.92
N ILE A 162 21.26 4.41 13.69
CA ILE A 162 20.65 3.17 14.18
C ILE A 162 19.42 3.47 15.04
N SER A 163 19.52 4.47 15.92
CA SER A 163 18.40 4.92 16.77
C SER A 163 17.24 5.48 15.93
N HIS A 164 17.54 6.33 14.93
CA HIS A 164 16.51 6.83 14.01
C HIS A 164 15.83 5.71 13.27
N ARG A 165 16.57 4.75 12.70
CA ARG A 165 15.97 3.59 12.01
C ARG A 165 15.06 2.79 12.91
N ARG A 166 15.48 2.52 14.15
CA ARG A 166 14.67 1.81 15.13
C ARG A 166 13.38 2.58 15.45
N ASN A 167 13.48 3.88 15.67
CA ASN A 167 12.32 4.71 15.96
C ASN A 167 11.36 4.79 14.78
N ILE A 168 11.89 4.91 13.54
CA ILE A 168 11.08 4.90 12.32
C ILE A 168 10.35 3.55 12.20
N MET A 169 11.06 2.43 12.35
CA MET A 169 10.47 1.10 12.30
C MET A 169 9.37 0.93 13.36
N GLN A 170 9.60 1.41 14.57
CA GLN A 170 8.62 1.38 15.65
C GLN A 170 7.41 2.26 15.35
N LYS A 171 7.61 3.48 14.86
CA LYS A 171 6.53 4.40 14.48
C LYS A 171 5.71 3.87 13.33
N LEU A 172 6.35 3.27 12.31
CA LEU A 172 5.69 2.70 11.14
C LEU A 172 5.16 1.28 11.38
N GLY A 173 5.44 0.66 12.52
CA GLY A 173 4.99 -0.69 12.86
C GLY A 173 5.62 -1.79 12.00
N VAL A 174 6.79 -1.54 11.38
CA VAL A 174 7.47 -2.48 10.48
C VAL A 174 8.68 -3.15 11.15
N GLN A 175 8.97 -4.40 10.76
CA GLN A 175 10.03 -5.19 11.37
C GLN A 175 11.20 -5.50 10.43
N SER A 176 11.11 -5.10 9.15
CA SER A 176 12.17 -5.35 8.17
C SER A 176 12.56 -4.09 7.41
N VAL A 177 13.80 -4.08 6.89
CA VAL A 177 14.29 -2.99 6.04
C VAL A 177 13.51 -2.94 4.73
N ALA A 178 13.14 -4.09 4.18
CA ALA A 178 12.32 -4.16 2.97
C ALA A 178 10.95 -3.50 3.17
N ALA A 179 10.26 -3.77 4.30
CA ALA A 179 9.02 -3.10 4.64
C ALA A 179 9.20 -1.59 4.86
N LEU A 180 10.35 -1.18 5.42
CA LEU A 180 10.69 0.22 5.59
C LEU A 180 10.86 0.94 4.24
N VAL A 181 11.52 0.29 3.29
CA VAL A 181 11.69 0.82 1.91
C VAL A 181 10.34 0.96 1.21
N ILE A 182 9.47 -0.04 1.35
CA ILE A 182 8.11 0.01 0.81
C ILE A 182 7.33 1.18 1.41
N CYS A 183 7.40 1.37 2.74
CA CYS A 183 6.77 2.53 3.40
C CYS A 183 7.31 3.86 2.86
N ALA A 184 8.64 3.99 2.66
CA ALA A 184 9.25 5.21 2.15
C ALA A 184 8.75 5.56 0.74
N VAL A 185 8.62 4.54 -0.12
CA VAL A 185 8.06 4.69 -1.46
C VAL A 185 6.59 5.04 -1.40
N SER A 186 5.80 4.35 -0.57
CA SER A 186 4.36 4.62 -0.40
C SER A 186 4.07 6.01 0.17
N MET A 187 4.97 6.53 1.00
CA MET A 187 4.89 7.89 1.57
C MET A 187 5.44 8.98 0.62
N GLY A 188 5.92 8.60 -0.58
CA GLY A 188 6.45 9.55 -1.57
C GLY A 188 7.83 10.15 -1.24
N TYR A 189 8.56 9.57 -0.27
CA TYR A 189 9.90 10.07 0.10
C TYR A 189 10.99 9.63 -0.88
N VAL A 190 10.72 8.63 -1.73
CA VAL A 190 11.65 8.12 -2.76
C VAL A 190 10.91 7.60 -3.98
N ASP A 191 11.52 7.74 -5.17
CA ASP A 191 11.01 7.20 -6.42
C ASP A 191 11.14 5.68 -6.54
N GLU A 192 10.27 5.06 -7.36
CA GLU A 192 10.25 3.61 -7.64
C GLU A 192 11.55 3.06 -8.20
N SER A 193 12.33 3.89 -8.89
CA SER A 193 13.64 3.50 -9.41
C SER A 193 14.59 2.98 -8.33
N CYS A 194 14.34 3.33 -7.07
CA CYS A 194 15.11 2.85 -5.92
C CYS A 194 14.81 1.39 -5.54
N LEU A 195 13.66 0.83 -5.97
CA LEU A 195 13.29 -0.57 -5.68
C LEU A 195 14.00 -1.57 -6.62
N LEU A 196 14.53 -1.11 -7.75
CA LEU A 196 15.18 -1.95 -8.75
C LEU A 196 16.63 -2.34 -8.39
N TYR A 197 17.20 -1.76 -7.36
CA TYR A 197 18.60 -1.99 -6.94
C TYR A 197 18.79 -3.00 -5.81
N THR A 198 17.75 -3.71 -5.38
CA THR A 198 17.86 -4.80 -4.40
C THR A 198 17.95 -6.17 -5.09
N SER A 199 18.72 -6.29 -6.16
CA SER A 199 19.19 -7.60 -6.62
C SER A 199 20.25 -8.09 -5.62
N PRO A 200 20.16 -9.32 -5.10
CA PRO A 200 21.25 -9.89 -4.34
C PRO A 200 22.43 -10.02 -5.29
N SER A 201 23.56 -9.40 -4.93
CA SER A 201 24.86 -9.71 -5.55
C SER A 201 25.18 -11.19 -5.35
N PRO A 202 25.84 -11.82 -6.33
CA PRO A 202 26.19 -13.24 -6.29
C PRO A 202 27.10 -13.61 -5.15
#